data_a0ffc7ab05c24c03723bc82a0469bc76
#
_entry.id   a0ffc7ab05c24c03723bc82a0469bc76
#
_cell.length_a   1.000
_cell.length_b   1.000
_cell.length_c   1.000
_cell.angle_alpha   90.00
_cell.angle_beta   90.00
_cell.angle_gamma   90.00
#
_symmetry.space_group_name_H-M   'P 1'
#
loop_
_entity.id
_entity.type
_entity.pdbx_description
1 polymer ?
#
loop_
_entity_poly.entity_id
_entity_poly.type
_entity_poly.pdbx_seq_one_letter_code
_entity_poly.pdbx_strand_id
1 'polypeptide(L)'
;RAGDLILQTCLLPPREKPYDLALELARHRMKTYIHKCEDWLMFNPGFAPFAAEHFERARDAFTEALVAPDLDAEGLLAASAIDLGMQATDELAMAHADILLHRRYGKKTASSTTLGTIIDPRTDPALIGPTLEAFDLVTVPMRWREVESKRGKYDFTALDRWLTWAHDTGKPIIAGPLVDFSPGALPDWAEVFRFDYASLRDPLYDYLEQVVTRYIKHVGMWKISAGLHLCRGGPRPITEVIDAIRTAELLIRRHKRTARRMIEVHDLFGDTTARVSGSIGAFEFLERLGAEGLRFDSIGARLIVGGTEPGTRSRDLMTLSDSLDRFFGDEHPLLLSACGAPCRDLGEGAGRWGEAWTPDRQASWAAKVIPMALSKPYVEAICWSAHTDNATPDPGGESGFGIVEEDGTPRPAFARLVSMRRRLRRPLGPWVPPGAHPPAQAGDASGRSDE
;
A
#
# COMPACT_ATOMS: atom_id res chain seq x y z
N ARG A 1 13.24 -6.97 -19.23
CA ARG A 1 11.78 -7.27 -19.32
C ARG A 1 11.10 -6.72 -18.10
N ALA A 2 9.96 -6.00 -18.29
CA ALA A 2 9.23 -5.35 -17.20
C ALA A 2 8.35 -6.31 -16.37
N GLY A 3 8.16 -7.55 -16.80
CA GLY A 3 7.31 -8.56 -16.17
C GLY A 3 5.88 -8.58 -16.73
N ASP A 4 4.96 -9.17 -15.96
CA ASP A 4 3.55 -9.28 -16.33
C ASP A 4 2.79 -8.10 -15.71
N LEU A 5 2.72 -6.98 -16.42
CA LEU A 5 2.12 -5.73 -15.96
C LEU A 5 0.83 -5.42 -16.72
N ILE A 6 -0.06 -4.69 -16.08
CA ILE A 6 -1.23 -4.13 -16.76
C ILE A 6 -0.83 -2.81 -17.41
N LEU A 7 -0.99 -2.73 -18.71
CA LEU A 7 -0.74 -1.55 -19.52
C LEU A 7 -2.05 -0.97 -20.04
N GLN A 8 -2.02 0.30 -20.43
CA GLN A 8 -3.15 1.00 -21.02
C GLN A 8 -2.73 1.80 -22.26
N THR A 9 -3.67 2.03 -23.16
CA THR A 9 -3.49 2.89 -24.33
C THR A 9 -3.89 4.34 -24.02
N CYS A 10 -3.55 5.27 -24.90
CA CYS A 10 -4.24 6.55 -24.98
C CYS A 10 -5.73 6.33 -25.37
N LEU A 11 -6.56 7.36 -25.24
CA LEU A 11 -7.90 7.34 -25.80
C LEU A 11 -7.80 7.08 -27.31
N LEU A 12 -8.52 6.05 -27.78
CA LEU A 12 -8.54 5.64 -29.18
C LEU A 12 -9.82 6.17 -29.86
N PRO A 13 -9.75 7.25 -30.65
CA PRO A 13 -10.91 7.74 -31.39
C PRO A 13 -11.40 6.72 -32.42
N PRO A 14 -12.70 6.65 -32.74
CA PRO A 14 -13.19 5.78 -33.80
C PRO A 14 -12.52 6.07 -35.14
N ARG A 15 -12.07 5.04 -35.84
CA ARG A 15 -11.50 5.12 -37.21
C ARG A 15 -11.75 3.81 -37.96
N GLU A 16 -11.73 3.86 -39.30
CA GLU A 16 -11.93 2.69 -40.17
C GLU A 16 -10.76 1.69 -40.09
N LYS A 17 -9.53 2.22 -40.10
CA LYS A 17 -8.31 1.37 -40.02
C LYS A 17 -8.11 0.88 -38.57
N PRO A 18 -7.89 -0.44 -38.35
CA PRO A 18 -7.56 -0.98 -37.03
C PRO A 18 -6.35 -0.30 -36.42
N TYR A 19 -6.29 -0.23 -35.08
CA TYR A 19 -5.13 0.21 -34.32
C TYR A 19 -4.15 -0.95 -34.14
N ASP A 20 -2.85 -0.67 -34.27
CA ASP A 20 -1.85 -1.59 -33.72
C ASP A 20 -1.76 -1.39 -32.22
N LEU A 21 -2.02 -2.46 -31.46
CA LEU A 21 -2.09 -2.40 -30.00
C LEU A 21 -0.73 -2.09 -29.39
N ALA A 22 0.34 -2.71 -29.88
CA ALA A 22 1.69 -2.52 -29.33
C ALA A 22 2.14 -1.07 -29.52
N LEU A 23 1.88 -0.51 -30.71
CA LEU A 23 2.20 0.87 -31.02
C LEU A 23 1.43 1.87 -30.13
N GLU A 24 0.14 1.62 -29.86
CA GLU A 24 -0.67 2.48 -28.99
C GLU A 24 -0.28 2.37 -27.51
N LEU A 25 0.15 1.19 -27.06
CA LEU A 25 0.74 1.03 -25.73
C LEU A 25 2.07 1.79 -25.60
N ALA A 26 2.95 1.70 -26.61
CA ALA A 26 4.18 2.49 -26.67
C ALA A 26 3.90 3.98 -26.66
N ARG A 27 2.96 4.46 -27.48
CA ARG A 27 2.50 5.85 -27.51
C ARG A 27 2.06 6.35 -26.13
N HIS A 28 1.31 5.55 -25.40
CA HIS A 28 0.88 5.90 -24.05
C HIS A 28 2.08 6.07 -23.10
N ARG A 29 3.10 5.22 -23.20
CA ARG A 29 4.32 5.35 -22.37
C ARG A 29 5.10 6.63 -22.70
N MET A 30 5.25 6.98 -23.97
CA MET A 30 5.87 8.24 -24.39
C MET A 30 5.10 9.45 -23.82
N LYS A 31 3.78 9.43 -23.97
CA LYS A 31 2.91 10.47 -23.41
C LYS A 31 3.09 10.57 -21.88
N THR A 32 3.06 9.46 -21.18
CA THR A 32 3.18 9.43 -19.70
C THR A 32 4.47 10.08 -19.24
N TYR A 33 5.62 9.73 -19.85
CA TYR A 33 6.90 10.34 -19.51
C TYR A 33 6.89 11.85 -19.69
N ILE A 34 6.46 12.34 -20.87
CA ILE A 34 6.44 13.77 -21.21
C ILE A 34 5.53 14.53 -20.23
N HIS A 35 4.29 14.06 -19.99
CA HIS A 35 3.37 14.69 -19.07
C HIS A 35 3.92 14.75 -17.64
N LYS A 36 4.59 13.68 -17.18
CA LYS A 36 5.18 13.68 -15.83
C LYS A 36 6.38 14.60 -15.72
N CYS A 37 7.20 14.73 -16.77
CA CYS A 37 8.25 15.74 -16.80
C CYS A 37 7.66 17.16 -16.71
N GLU A 38 6.51 17.42 -17.34
CA GLU A 38 5.79 18.69 -17.26
C GLU A 38 5.22 18.93 -15.87
N ASP A 39 4.42 18.00 -15.35
CA ASP A 39 3.76 18.08 -14.03
C ASP A 39 4.76 18.29 -12.90
N TRP A 40 5.91 17.64 -12.98
CA TRP A 40 6.95 17.64 -11.94
C TRP A 40 8.07 18.63 -12.19
N LEU A 41 8.04 19.37 -13.31
CA LEU A 41 9.10 20.30 -13.77
C LEU A 41 10.47 19.62 -13.91
N MET A 42 10.50 18.40 -14.44
CA MET A 42 11.68 17.55 -14.56
C MET A 42 12.20 17.42 -15.99
N PHE A 43 12.06 18.45 -16.83
CA PHE A 43 12.59 18.44 -18.20
C PHE A 43 14.13 18.54 -18.27
N ASN A 44 14.78 18.99 -17.20
CA ASN A 44 16.25 18.98 -17.17
C ASN A 44 16.74 17.53 -16.97
N PRO A 45 17.46 16.95 -17.97
CA PRO A 45 17.97 15.58 -17.87
C PRO A 45 18.88 15.34 -16.65
N GLY A 46 19.52 16.39 -16.12
CA GLY A 46 20.35 16.31 -14.93
C GLY A 46 19.60 15.89 -13.66
N PHE A 47 18.27 16.01 -13.62
CA PHE A 47 17.45 15.53 -12.50
C PHE A 47 17.25 14.02 -12.51
N ALA A 48 17.17 13.41 -13.71
CA ALA A 48 16.95 12.00 -13.91
C ALA A 48 17.68 11.50 -15.16
N PRO A 49 19.02 11.45 -15.18
CA PRO A 49 19.79 11.20 -16.40
C PRO A 49 19.50 9.84 -17.01
N PHE A 50 19.35 8.79 -16.21
CA PHE A 50 19.01 7.44 -16.71
C PHE A 50 17.59 7.39 -17.29
N ALA A 51 16.63 8.06 -16.67
CA ALA A 51 15.28 8.17 -17.20
C ALA A 51 15.25 8.88 -18.56
N ALA A 52 16.01 9.95 -18.70
CA ALA A 52 16.13 10.69 -19.96
C ALA A 52 16.80 9.83 -21.06
N GLU A 53 17.87 9.10 -20.74
CA GLU A 53 18.54 8.20 -21.69
C GLU A 53 17.59 7.10 -22.19
N HIS A 54 16.88 6.42 -21.28
CA HIS A 54 15.90 5.40 -21.65
C HIS A 54 14.74 5.98 -22.47
N PHE A 55 14.30 7.19 -22.14
CA PHE A 55 13.24 7.84 -22.90
C PHE A 55 13.66 8.16 -24.33
N GLU A 56 14.86 8.69 -24.55
CA GLU A 56 15.37 8.97 -25.90
C GLU A 56 15.45 7.69 -26.74
N ARG A 57 16.00 6.62 -26.18
CA ARG A 57 16.04 5.31 -26.85
C ARG A 57 14.65 4.74 -27.13
N ALA A 58 13.69 4.93 -26.19
CA ALA A 58 12.31 4.52 -26.39
C ALA A 58 11.65 5.32 -27.52
N ARG A 59 11.91 6.63 -27.58
CA ARG A 59 11.41 7.52 -28.63
C ARG A 59 11.96 7.12 -30.01
N ASP A 60 13.24 6.80 -30.09
CA ASP A 60 13.86 6.36 -31.35
C ASP A 60 13.22 5.05 -31.83
N ALA A 61 13.11 4.03 -30.95
CA ALA A 61 12.44 2.77 -31.27
C ALA A 61 10.96 2.97 -31.67
N PHE A 62 10.23 3.86 -30.99
CA PHE A 62 8.86 4.21 -31.35
C PHE A 62 8.77 4.89 -32.71
N THR A 63 9.70 5.79 -33.04
CA THR A 63 9.74 6.49 -34.31
C THR A 63 10.07 5.52 -35.48
N GLU A 64 11.00 4.61 -35.25
CA GLU A 64 11.31 3.53 -36.21
C GLU A 64 10.11 2.59 -36.41
N ALA A 65 9.37 2.26 -35.36
CA ALA A 65 8.15 1.45 -35.45
C ALA A 65 7.08 2.10 -36.34
N LEU A 66 6.92 3.43 -36.27
CA LEU A 66 5.94 4.16 -37.10
C LEU A 66 6.21 4.06 -38.61
N VAL A 67 7.44 3.80 -39.02
CA VAL A 67 7.88 3.73 -40.43
C VAL A 67 8.40 2.33 -40.79
N ALA A 68 8.15 1.33 -39.95
CA ALA A 68 8.60 -0.04 -40.17
C ALA A 68 8.07 -0.62 -41.49
N PRO A 69 8.85 -1.44 -42.21
CA PRO A 69 8.47 -1.95 -43.52
C PRO A 69 7.35 -3.01 -43.44
N ASP A 70 7.21 -3.68 -42.33
CA ASP A 70 6.20 -4.71 -42.11
C ASP A 70 5.74 -4.77 -40.64
N LEU A 71 4.67 -5.52 -40.38
CA LEU A 71 4.05 -5.64 -39.04
C LEU A 71 4.93 -6.36 -38.01
N ASP A 72 5.81 -7.27 -38.45
CA ASP A 72 6.71 -7.97 -37.53
C ASP A 72 7.79 -7.03 -37.01
N ALA A 73 8.41 -6.24 -37.90
CA ALA A 73 9.36 -5.21 -37.52
C ALA A 73 8.72 -4.12 -36.65
N GLU A 74 7.49 -3.66 -37.03
CA GLU A 74 6.70 -2.72 -36.23
C GLU A 74 6.48 -3.24 -34.82
N GLY A 75 6.01 -4.49 -34.68
CA GLY A 75 5.73 -5.11 -33.39
C GLY A 75 6.97 -5.26 -32.49
N LEU A 76 8.11 -5.66 -33.05
CA LEU A 76 9.37 -5.77 -32.31
C LEU A 76 9.87 -4.40 -31.81
N LEU A 77 9.83 -3.39 -32.66
CA LEU A 77 10.25 -2.03 -32.31
C LEU A 77 9.28 -1.40 -31.29
N ALA A 78 7.98 -1.60 -31.45
CA ALA A 78 6.98 -1.14 -30.49
C ALA A 78 7.15 -1.82 -29.12
N ALA A 79 7.43 -3.13 -29.07
CA ALA A 79 7.75 -3.83 -27.83
C ALA A 79 9.01 -3.29 -27.16
N SER A 80 10.06 -2.99 -27.93
CA SER A 80 11.26 -2.34 -27.42
C SER A 80 10.96 -0.96 -26.85
N ALA A 81 10.15 -0.17 -27.55
CA ALA A 81 9.72 1.15 -27.08
C ALA A 81 8.91 1.08 -25.79
N ILE A 82 8.07 0.06 -25.60
CA ILE A 82 7.34 -0.19 -24.37
C ILE A 82 8.32 -0.51 -23.24
N ASP A 83 9.23 -1.47 -23.41
CA ASP A 83 10.18 -1.87 -22.36
C ASP A 83 11.08 -0.69 -21.92
N LEU A 84 11.62 0.08 -22.85
CA LEU A 84 12.43 1.26 -22.58
C LEU A 84 11.60 2.40 -21.95
N GLY A 85 10.39 2.63 -22.43
CA GLY A 85 9.48 3.63 -21.89
C GLY A 85 9.04 3.29 -20.46
N MET A 86 8.89 2.00 -20.13
CA MET A 86 8.63 1.54 -18.77
C MET A 86 9.82 1.85 -17.85
N GLN A 87 11.05 1.55 -18.28
CA GLN A 87 12.25 1.88 -17.53
C GLN A 87 12.36 3.38 -17.31
N ALA A 88 12.15 4.18 -18.37
CA ALA A 88 12.19 5.63 -18.27
C ALA A 88 11.20 6.19 -17.25
N THR A 89 9.95 5.72 -17.27
CA THR A 89 8.91 6.18 -16.33
C THR A 89 9.17 5.72 -14.91
N ASP A 90 9.67 4.50 -14.69
CA ASP A 90 10.02 3.99 -13.36
C ASP A 90 11.20 4.78 -12.74
N GLU A 91 12.23 5.04 -13.53
CA GLU A 91 13.39 5.83 -13.08
C GLU A 91 13.03 7.30 -12.83
N LEU A 92 12.15 7.89 -13.65
CA LEU A 92 11.63 9.23 -13.43
C LEU A 92 10.85 9.31 -12.12
N ALA A 93 9.98 8.31 -11.84
CA ALA A 93 9.23 8.23 -10.59
C ALA A 93 10.17 8.13 -9.37
N MET A 94 11.24 7.34 -9.48
CA MET A 94 12.23 7.19 -8.41
C MET A 94 13.05 8.46 -8.18
N ALA A 95 13.48 9.13 -9.24
CA ALA A 95 14.21 10.40 -9.16
C ALA A 95 13.34 11.49 -8.51
N HIS A 96 12.07 11.59 -8.92
CA HIS A 96 11.13 12.52 -8.32
C HIS A 96 10.88 12.20 -6.83
N ALA A 97 10.70 10.93 -6.50
CA ALA A 97 10.55 10.50 -5.11
C ALA A 97 11.76 10.87 -4.24
N ASP A 98 12.98 10.73 -4.75
CA ASP A 98 14.20 11.12 -4.02
C ASP A 98 14.25 12.62 -3.77
N ILE A 99 13.93 13.45 -4.76
CA ILE A 99 13.80 14.92 -4.61
C ILE A 99 12.79 15.26 -3.51
N LEU A 100 11.61 14.64 -3.56
CA LEU A 100 10.55 14.89 -2.57
C LEU A 100 10.92 14.41 -1.16
N LEU A 101 11.62 13.27 -1.04
CA LEU A 101 12.13 12.79 0.24
C LEU A 101 13.09 13.79 0.88
N HIS A 102 14.05 14.30 0.10
CA HIS A 102 14.99 15.32 0.57
C HIS A 102 14.29 16.64 0.91
N ARG A 103 13.25 17.03 0.14
CA ARG A 103 12.41 18.18 0.48
C ARG A 103 11.66 17.97 1.81
N ARG A 104 11.10 16.75 2.02
CA ARG A 104 10.31 16.42 3.21
C ARG A 104 11.18 16.22 4.46
N TYR A 105 12.30 15.51 4.34
CA TYR A 105 13.15 15.07 5.45
C TYR A 105 14.57 15.66 5.43
N GLY A 106 14.83 16.63 4.60
CA GLY A 106 16.15 17.25 4.50
C GLY A 106 16.63 17.91 5.78
N LYS A 107 15.72 18.58 6.50
CA LYS A 107 15.98 19.29 7.77
C LYS A 107 15.32 18.64 8.99
N LYS A 108 14.44 17.68 8.82
CA LYS A 108 13.69 17.02 9.91
C LYS A 108 13.72 15.51 9.75
N THR A 109 13.44 14.81 10.82
CA THR A 109 13.31 13.34 10.81
C THR A 109 11.86 12.91 10.57
N ALA A 110 11.66 11.67 10.16
CA ALA A 110 10.33 11.07 10.14
C ALA A 110 9.75 10.95 11.56
N SER A 111 8.42 10.90 11.64
CA SER A 111 7.71 10.70 12.91
C SER A 111 8.07 9.34 13.53
N SER A 112 7.76 9.17 14.80
CA SER A 112 7.98 7.90 15.52
C SER A 112 6.98 6.79 15.14
N THR A 113 6.07 7.03 14.19
CA THR A 113 5.03 6.10 13.76
C THR A 113 4.99 5.91 12.25
N THR A 114 6.15 5.98 11.59
CA THR A 114 6.23 6.00 10.13
C THR A 114 6.23 4.60 9.50
N LEU A 115 6.86 3.61 10.14
CA LEU A 115 7.00 2.27 9.57
C LEU A 115 6.48 1.21 10.52
N GLY A 116 5.47 0.47 10.09
CA GLY A 116 4.84 -0.61 10.84
C GLY A 116 4.78 -1.93 10.09
N THR A 117 4.21 -2.92 10.72
CA THR A 117 3.94 -4.23 10.14
C THR A 117 2.67 -4.83 10.74
N ILE A 118 2.03 -5.74 10.00
CA ILE A 118 0.85 -6.48 10.46
C ILE A 118 1.32 -7.81 11.02
N ILE A 119 0.89 -8.15 12.24
CA ILE A 119 1.20 -9.44 12.88
C ILE A 119 0.04 -10.41 12.73
N ASP A 120 0.32 -11.69 12.87
CA ASP A 120 -0.72 -12.68 13.11
C ASP A 120 -0.90 -12.86 14.64
N PRO A 121 -2.10 -12.62 15.20
CA PRO A 121 -2.33 -12.81 16.62
C PRO A 121 -2.09 -14.22 17.12
N ARG A 122 -2.12 -15.23 16.24
CA ARG A 122 -1.83 -16.64 16.58
C ARG A 122 -0.35 -16.90 16.86
N THR A 123 0.54 -16.09 16.29
CA THR A 123 1.99 -16.20 16.53
C THR A 123 2.35 -15.79 17.96
N ASP A 124 3.34 -16.44 18.54
CA ASP A 124 3.81 -16.08 19.88
C ASP A 124 4.68 -14.80 19.84
N PRO A 125 4.35 -13.76 20.65
CA PRO A 125 5.21 -12.60 20.77
C PRO A 125 6.66 -12.90 21.18
N ALA A 126 6.91 -13.97 21.91
CA ALA A 126 8.27 -14.37 22.30
C ALA A 126 9.15 -14.73 21.10
N LEU A 127 8.55 -15.26 20.03
CA LEU A 127 9.26 -15.68 18.82
C LEU A 127 9.65 -14.50 17.93
N ILE A 128 8.72 -13.58 17.67
CA ILE A 128 8.91 -12.51 16.68
C ILE A 128 9.07 -11.11 17.30
N GLY A 129 8.88 -10.98 18.60
CA GLY A 129 9.05 -9.71 19.32
C GLY A 129 10.38 -9.02 19.06
N PRO A 130 11.54 -9.72 19.09
CA PRO A 130 12.82 -9.09 18.77
C PRO A 130 12.90 -8.45 17.39
N THR A 131 12.28 -9.04 16.36
CA THR A 131 12.23 -8.47 15.02
C THR A 131 11.25 -7.30 14.93
N LEU A 132 10.19 -7.28 15.75
CA LEU A 132 9.23 -6.18 15.83
C LEU A 132 9.80 -4.91 16.45
N GLU A 133 10.89 -4.98 17.23
CA GLU A 133 11.60 -3.81 17.75
C GLU A 133 12.08 -2.88 16.62
N ALA A 134 12.37 -3.46 15.46
CA ALA A 134 12.81 -2.71 14.27
C ALA A 134 11.71 -1.84 13.64
N PHE A 135 10.45 -1.99 14.04
CA PHE A 135 9.31 -1.22 13.54
C PHE A 135 8.84 -0.18 14.56
N ASP A 136 8.13 0.83 14.09
CA ASP A 136 7.63 1.93 14.92
C ASP A 136 6.28 1.60 15.56
N LEU A 137 5.48 0.79 14.87
CA LEU A 137 4.13 0.40 15.29
C LEU A 137 3.79 -1.00 14.76
N VAL A 138 2.80 -1.62 15.33
CA VAL A 138 2.24 -2.89 14.87
C VAL A 138 0.74 -2.79 14.65
N THR A 139 0.27 -3.48 13.61
CA THR A 139 -1.17 -3.69 13.39
C THR A 139 -1.55 -5.06 13.92
N VAL A 140 -2.54 -5.10 14.81
CA VAL A 140 -3.10 -6.31 15.41
C VAL A 140 -4.49 -6.54 14.82
N PRO A 141 -4.69 -7.55 13.94
CA PRO A 141 -6.00 -7.89 13.42
C PRO A 141 -6.95 -8.34 14.54
N MET A 142 -8.18 -7.78 14.51
CA MET A 142 -9.25 -8.11 15.45
C MET A 142 -10.32 -8.90 14.69
N ARG A 143 -10.12 -10.22 14.56
CA ARG A 143 -11.00 -11.05 13.73
C ARG A 143 -12.17 -11.58 14.54
N TRP A 144 -13.39 -11.21 14.17
CA TRP A 144 -14.60 -11.67 14.87
C TRP A 144 -14.66 -13.20 14.96
N ARG A 145 -14.37 -13.90 13.86
CA ARG A 145 -14.35 -15.36 13.81
C ARG A 145 -13.44 -16.01 14.86
N GLU A 146 -12.28 -15.39 15.13
CA GLU A 146 -11.32 -15.92 16.10
C GLU A 146 -11.72 -15.58 17.54
N VAL A 147 -12.24 -14.37 17.75
CA VAL A 147 -12.65 -13.89 19.07
C VAL A 147 -13.93 -14.58 19.58
N GLU A 148 -14.89 -14.84 18.68
CA GLU A 148 -16.19 -15.44 19.04
C GLU A 148 -16.50 -16.63 18.16
N SER A 149 -15.69 -17.70 18.26
CA SER A 149 -15.90 -18.93 17.47
C SER A 149 -17.22 -19.63 17.78
N LYS A 150 -17.79 -19.40 18.97
CA LYS A 150 -19.12 -19.87 19.40
C LYS A 150 -19.90 -18.70 19.97
N ARG A 151 -21.15 -18.53 19.55
CA ARG A 151 -22.04 -17.43 19.95
C ARG A 151 -22.02 -17.18 21.46
N GLY A 152 -21.72 -15.94 21.85
CA GLY A 152 -21.63 -15.50 23.26
C GLY A 152 -20.43 -16.02 24.04
N LYS A 153 -19.46 -16.70 23.38
CA LYS A 153 -18.22 -17.17 24.01
C LYS A 153 -17.02 -16.49 23.37
N TYR A 154 -16.46 -15.54 24.09
CA TYR A 154 -15.34 -14.73 23.63
C TYR A 154 -14.01 -15.30 24.14
N ASP A 155 -13.05 -15.49 23.24
CA ASP A 155 -11.67 -15.84 23.54
C ASP A 155 -10.73 -14.70 23.14
N PHE A 156 -10.18 -14.03 24.12
CA PHE A 156 -9.24 -12.91 23.96
C PHE A 156 -7.79 -13.31 24.18
N THR A 157 -7.50 -14.58 24.43
CA THR A 157 -6.17 -15.05 24.85
C THR A 157 -5.06 -14.61 23.89
N ALA A 158 -5.26 -14.76 22.58
CA ALA A 158 -4.30 -14.36 21.56
C ALA A 158 -4.10 -12.84 21.52
N LEU A 159 -5.19 -12.09 21.57
CA LEU A 159 -5.15 -10.63 21.56
C LEU A 159 -4.53 -10.06 22.84
N ASP A 160 -4.89 -10.58 23.99
CA ASP A 160 -4.34 -10.15 25.30
C ASP A 160 -2.82 -10.28 25.33
N ARG A 161 -2.26 -11.39 24.81
CA ARG A 161 -0.79 -11.55 24.72
C ARG A 161 -0.12 -10.43 23.92
N TRP A 162 -0.70 -10.07 22.76
CA TRP A 162 -0.15 -9.03 21.90
C TRP A 162 -0.34 -7.63 22.46
N LEU A 163 -1.48 -7.34 23.07
CA LEU A 163 -1.74 -6.05 23.70
C LEU A 163 -0.86 -5.85 24.94
N THR A 164 -0.63 -6.91 25.73
CA THR A 164 0.32 -6.89 26.84
C THR A 164 1.75 -6.66 26.35
N TRP A 165 2.22 -7.43 25.36
CA TRP A 165 3.53 -7.23 24.76
C TRP A 165 3.74 -5.79 24.25
N ALA A 166 2.76 -5.23 23.57
CA ALA A 166 2.84 -3.88 23.05
C ALA A 166 2.85 -2.82 24.17
N HIS A 167 2.10 -3.04 25.24
CA HIS A 167 2.13 -2.19 26.43
C HIS A 167 3.50 -2.21 27.08
N ASP A 168 4.06 -3.39 27.31
CA ASP A 168 5.35 -3.58 28.00
C ASP A 168 6.52 -2.99 27.19
N THR A 169 6.44 -3.07 25.86
CA THR A 169 7.44 -2.52 24.94
C THR A 169 7.18 -1.08 24.51
N GLY A 170 6.06 -0.48 24.92
CA GLY A 170 5.64 0.87 24.52
C GLY A 170 5.32 1.00 23.03
N LYS A 171 4.99 -0.12 22.33
CA LYS A 171 4.67 -0.10 20.89
C LYS A 171 3.27 0.45 20.63
N PRO A 172 3.11 1.48 19.81
CA PRO A 172 1.81 1.91 19.32
C PRO A 172 1.11 0.80 18.53
N ILE A 173 -0.20 0.65 18.75
CA ILE A 173 -1.04 -0.36 18.09
C ILE A 173 -2.07 0.32 17.18
N ILE A 174 -2.20 -0.24 15.96
CA ILE A 174 -3.40 -0.14 15.13
C ILE A 174 -4.18 -1.44 15.33
N ALA A 175 -5.45 -1.37 15.74
CA ALA A 175 -6.29 -2.55 15.98
C ALA A 175 -7.44 -2.63 14.98
N GLY A 176 -7.73 -3.81 14.47
CA GLY A 176 -8.82 -4.05 13.51
C GLY A 176 -8.35 -4.72 12.21
N PRO A 177 -9.25 -4.92 11.22
CA PRO A 177 -10.58 -4.29 11.14
C PRO A 177 -11.54 -4.79 12.21
N LEU A 178 -12.46 -3.90 12.63
CA LEU A 178 -13.55 -4.24 13.54
C LEU A 178 -14.74 -4.79 12.77
N VAL A 179 -15.02 -4.24 11.60
CA VAL A 179 -16.10 -4.68 10.71
C VAL A 179 -15.50 -5.23 9.43
N ASP A 180 -15.74 -6.49 9.16
CA ASP A 180 -15.32 -7.18 7.95
C ASP A 180 -16.40 -8.19 7.54
N PHE A 181 -16.88 -8.10 6.29
CA PHE A 181 -17.86 -9.01 5.71
C PHE A 181 -17.26 -9.84 4.56
N SER A 182 -15.94 -9.84 4.41
CA SER A 182 -15.25 -10.67 3.42
C SER A 182 -15.46 -12.18 3.68
N PRO A 183 -15.25 -13.03 2.70
CA PRO A 183 -15.36 -14.48 2.90
C PRO A 183 -14.51 -14.96 4.07
N GLY A 184 -15.12 -15.69 5.01
CA GLY A 184 -14.43 -16.22 6.19
C GLY A 184 -14.14 -15.21 7.31
N ALA A 185 -14.59 -13.98 7.22
CA ALA A 185 -14.43 -12.99 8.28
C ALA A 185 -15.44 -13.19 9.42
N LEU A 186 -16.65 -13.64 9.08
CA LEU A 186 -17.69 -13.93 10.06
C LEU A 186 -17.43 -15.25 10.78
N PRO A 187 -17.82 -15.39 12.07
CA PRO A 187 -17.87 -16.69 12.74
C PRO A 187 -18.79 -17.66 12.01
N ASP A 188 -18.48 -18.97 12.06
CA ASP A 188 -19.25 -20.00 11.36
C ASP A 188 -20.74 -20.00 11.76
N TRP A 189 -21.05 -19.71 13.03
CA TRP A 189 -22.42 -19.57 13.51
C TRP A 189 -23.12 -18.32 12.97
N ALA A 190 -22.41 -17.28 12.57
CA ALA A 190 -22.96 -16.03 12.03
C ALA A 190 -23.07 -16.05 10.49
N GLU A 191 -22.38 -16.98 9.81
CA GLU A 191 -22.41 -17.10 8.34
C GLU A 191 -23.84 -17.33 7.78
N VAL A 192 -24.72 -17.98 8.54
CA VAL A 192 -26.14 -18.19 8.14
C VAL A 192 -26.90 -16.87 8.02
N PHE A 193 -26.44 -15.81 8.68
CA PHE A 193 -27.04 -14.47 8.66
C PHE A 193 -26.29 -13.52 7.70
N ARG A 194 -25.33 -14.01 6.92
CA ARG A 194 -24.48 -13.16 6.05
C ARG A 194 -25.27 -12.15 5.22
N PHE A 195 -26.43 -12.55 4.68
CA PHE A 195 -27.29 -11.73 3.85
C PHE A 195 -28.55 -11.22 4.57
N ASP A 196 -28.65 -11.46 5.87
CA ASP A 196 -29.70 -10.94 6.75
C ASP A 196 -29.06 -10.00 7.79
N TYR A 197 -28.84 -8.77 7.37
CA TYR A 197 -28.20 -7.78 8.24
C TYR A 197 -29.01 -7.48 9.49
N ALA A 198 -30.34 -7.54 9.43
CA ALA A 198 -31.20 -7.32 10.59
C ALA A 198 -30.91 -8.33 11.71
N SER A 199 -30.70 -9.61 11.36
CA SER A 199 -30.30 -10.66 12.30
C SER A 199 -28.82 -10.61 12.70
N LEU A 200 -27.94 -10.01 11.86
CA LEU A 200 -26.50 -9.91 12.11
C LEU A 200 -26.15 -8.69 12.98
N ARG A 201 -26.95 -7.65 12.98
CA ARG A 201 -26.69 -6.35 13.59
C ARG A 201 -26.44 -6.41 15.09
N ASP A 202 -27.31 -7.06 15.83
CA ASP A 202 -27.21 -7.18 17.30
C ASP A 202 -25.98 -8.01 17.71
N PRO A 203 -25.71 -9.20 17.11
CA PRO A 203 -24.46 -9.92 17.35
C PRO A 203 -23.19 -9.15 17.01
N LEU A 204 -23.21 -8.38 15.92
CA LEU A 204 -22.10 -7.51 15.56
C LEU A 204 -21.87 -6.43 16.63
N TYR A 205 -22.95 -5.81 17.12
CA TYR A 205 -22.86 -4.82 18.19
C TYR A 205 -22.25 -5.44 19.45
N ASP A 206 -22.70 -6.61 19.88
CA ASP A 206 -22.20 -7.31 21.06
C ASP A 206 -20.69 -7.59 20.94
N TYR A 207 -20.25 -8.12 19.78
CA TYR A 207 -18.82 -8.32 19.50
C TYR A 207 -18.02 -7.01 19.59
N LEU A 208 -18.49 -5.95 18.93
CA LEU A 208 -17.84 -4.65 18.93
C LEU A 208 -17.73 -4.05 20.33
N GLU A 209 -18.79 -4.15 21.13
CA GLU A 209 -18.82 -3.67 22.52
C GLU A 209 -17.77 -4.41 23.36
N GLN A 210 -17.66 -5.75 23.24
CA GLN A 210 -16.69 -6.54 23.97
C GLN A 210 -15.25 -6.17 23.61
N VAL A 211 -14.94 -6.07 22.31
CA VAL A 211 -13.58 -5.75 21.82
C VAL A 211 -13.20 -4.32 22.18
N VAL A 212 -14.07 -3.34 21.89
CA VAL A 212 -13.76 -1.92 22.12
C VAL A 212 -13.63 -1.64 23.61
N THR A 213 -14.56 -2.10 24.45
CA THR A 213 -14.49 -1.88 25.91
C THR A 213 -13.22 -2.44 26.51
N ARG A 214 -12.81 -3.64 26.06
CA ARG A 214 -11.62 -4.30 26.58
C ARG A 214 -10.33 -3.55 26.24
N TYR A 215 -10.19 -3.05 25.00
CA TYR A 215 -8.91 -2.58 24.48
C TYR A 215 -8.81 -1.07 24.26
N ILE A 216 -9.84 -0.28 24.51
CA ILE A 216 -9.88 1.16 24.22
C ILE A 216 -8.72 1.97 24.85
N LYS A 217 -8.20 1.51 25.98
CA LYS A 217 -7.09 2.17 26.67
C LYS A 217 -5.71 1.88 26.07
N HIS A 218 -5.58 0.77 25.34
CA HIS A 218 -4.33 0.24 24.82
C HIS A 218 -4.12 0.53 23.34
N VAL A 219 -5.22 0.78 22.61
CA VAL A 219 -5.20 0.99 21.16
C VAL A 219 -5.00 2.46 20.83
N GLY A 220 -4.00 2.74 20.00
CA GLY A 220 -3.71 4.10 19.52
C GLY A 220 -4.60 4.52 18.36
N MET A 221 -4.93 3.58 17.46
CA MET A 221 -5.78 3.81 16.28
C MET A 221 -6.65 2.59 16.01
N TRP A 222 -7.92 2.81 15.74
CA TRP A 222 -8.88 1.77 15.38
C TRP A 222 -9.10 1.73 13.87
N LYS A 223 -8.77 0.62 13.22
CA LYS A 223 -9.21 0.32 11.87
C LYS A 223 -10.66 -0.15 11.95
N ILE A 224 -11.60 0.74 11.62
CA ILE A 224 -13.03 0.43 11.72
C ILE A 224 -13.42 -0.64 10.72
N SER A 225 -12.99 -0.47 9.47
CA SER A 225 -13.35 -1.38 8.37
C SER A 225 -12.22 -1.55 7.39
N ALA A 226 -12.26 -2.64 6.62
CA ALA A 226 -11.31 -2.93 5.55
C ALA A 226 -12.04 -3.40 4.29
N GLY A 227 -11.97 -2.57 3.21
CA GLY A 227 -12.45 -2.93 1.89
C GLY A 227 -13.94 -3.27 1.76
N LEU A 228 -14.80 -2.80 2.67
CA LEU A 228 -16.23 -3.12 2.69
C LEU A 228 -16.97 -2.66 1.43
N HIS A 229 -16.41 -1.71 0.68
CA HIS A 229 -16.97 -1.20 -0.56
C HIS A 229 -16.90 -2.20 -1.73
N LEU A 230 -16.18 -3.32 -1.58
CA LEU A 230 -15.93 -4.29 -2.65
C LEU A 230 -16.89 -5.47 -2.70
N CYS A 231 -17.86 -5.54 -1.82
CA CYS A 231 -18.86 -6.62 -1.78
C CYS A 231 -18.30 -8.05 -1.97
N ARG A 232 -17.05 -8.31 -1.52
CA ARG A 232 -16.36 -9.60 -1.72
C ARG A 232 -17.09 -10.78 -1.08
N GLY A 233 -17.85 -10.55 -0.01
CA GLY A 233 -18.70 -11.55 0.64
C GLY A 233 -20.08 -11.70 0.02
N GLY A 234 -20.33 -11.11 -1.14
CA GLY A 234 -21.61 -11.01 -1.83
C GLY A 234 -22.23 -9.62 -1.74
N PRO A 235 -23.22 -9.32 -2.60
CA PRO A 235 -23.83 -7.99 -2.68
C PRO A 235 -24.47 -7.61 -1.33
N ARG A 236 -24.18 -6.39 -0.89
CA ARG A 236 -24.75 -5.81 0.34
C ARG A 236 -25.14 -4.36 0.08
N PRO A 237 -26.34 -3.95 0.51
CA PRO A 237 -26.75 -2.55 0.43
C PRO A 237 -25.75 -1.64 1.14
N ILE A 238 -25.37 -0.55 0.51
CA ILE A 238 -24.41 0.41 1.08
C ILE A 238 -24.89 0.98 2.42
N THR A 239 -26.18 1.10 2.60
CA THR A 239 -26.82 1.55 3.87
C THR A 239 -26.50 0.63 5.04
N GLU A 240 -26.46 -0.69 4.82
CA GLU A 240 -26.08 -1.67 5.85
C GLU A 240 -24.59 -1.57 6.19
N VAL A 241 -23.73 -1.37 5.17
CA VAL A 241 -22.30 -1.14 5.37
C VAL A 241 -22.06 0.12 6.19
N ILE A 242 -22.76 1.21 5.87
CA ILE A 242 -22.69 2.49 6.58
C ILE A 242 -23.18 2.33 8.03
N ASP A 243 -24.28 1.61 8.26
CA ASP A 243 -24.80 1.36 9.62
C ASP A 243 -23.80 0.58 10.49
N ALA A 244 -23.18 -0.45 9.93
CA ALA A 244 -22.15 -1.24 10.63
C ALA A 244 -20.91 -0.37 10.99
N ILE A 245 -20.42 0.44 10.06
CA ILE A 245 -19.30 1.37 10.30
C ILE A 245 -19.68 2.42 11.35
N ARG A 246 -20.88 3.00 11.25
CA ARG A 246 -21.41 3.98 12.21
C ARG A 246 -21.52 3.39 13.61
N THR A 247 -21.96 2.15 13.72
CA THR A 247 -22.04 1.43 14.99
C THR A 247 -20.67 1.34 15.67
N ALA A 248 -19.64 0.91 14.94
CA ALA A 248 -18.29 0.82 15.46
C ALA A 248 -17.70 2.22 15.81
N GLU A 249 -17.92 3.22 14.93
CA GLU A 249 -17.47 4.62 15.17
C GLU A 249 -18.08 5.19 16.46
N LEU A 250 -19.38 5.03 16.63
CA LEU A 250 -20.11 5.53 17.80
C LEU A 250 -19.65 4.84 19.09
N LEU A 251 -19.43 3.52 19.07
CA LEU A 251 -18.90 2.79 20.22
C LEU A 251 -17.51 3.29 20.62
N ILE A 252 -16.59 3.41 19.68
CA ILE A 252 -15.24 3.93 19.95
C ILE A 252 -15.33 5.33 20.56
N ARG A 253 -16.13 6.22 19.95
CA ARG A 253 -16.28 7.60 20.41
C ARG A 253 -16.96 7.70 21.79
N ARG A 254 -17.90 6.83 22.10
CA ARG A 254 -18.56 6.73 23.40
C ARG A 254 -17.55 6.42 24.51
N HIS A 255 -16.62 5.49 24.27
CA HIS A 255 -15.63 5.08 25.27
C HIS A 255 -14.41 6.02 25.33
N LYS A 256 -13.95 6.59 24.17
CA LYS A 256 -12.81 7.50 24.12
C LYS A 256 -12.93 8.43 22.91
N ARG A 257 -13.36 9.67 23.15
CA ARG A 257 -13.58 10.66 22.09
C ARG A 257 -12.31 10.99 21.28
N THR A 258 -11.13 10.85 21.88
CA THR A 258 -9.82 11.14 21.28
C THR A 258 -9.18 9.92 20.60
N ALA A 259 -9.84 8.76 20.59
CA ALA A 259 -9.33 7.59 19.89
C ALA A 259 -9.34 7.84 18.38
N ARG A 260 -8.20 7.63 17.73
CA ARG A 260 -8.07 7.77 16.26
C ARG A 260 -8.80 6.62 15.56
N ARG A 261 -9.43 6.92 14.44
CA ARG A 261 -10.27 6.00 13.64
C ARG A 261 -9.83 6.06 12.20
N MET A 262 -9.70 4.90 11.57
CA MET A 262 -9.27 4.73 10.21
C MET A 262 -10.30 3.91 9.43
N ILE A 263 -10.62 4.35 8.22
CA ILE A 263 -11.35 3.58 7.21
C ILE A 263 -10.35 3.09 6.18
N GLU A 264 -10.28 1.78 5.97
CA GLU A 264 -9.37 1.21 4.98
C GLU A 264 -10.11 0.92 3.67
N VAL A 265 -9.57 1.44 2.58
CA VAL A 265 -10.02 1.17 1.22
C VAL A 265 -9.06 0.23 0.49
N HIS A 266 -9.61 -0.59 -0.37
CA HIS A 266 -8.88 -1.54 -1.22
C HIS A 266 -9.05 -1.19 -2.70
N ASP A 267 -8.42 -1.98 -3.58
CA ASP A 267 -8.62 -1.89 -5.03
C ASP A 267 -8.39 -0.49 -5.61
N LEU A 268 -7.22 0.08 -5.33
CA LEU A 268 -6.84 1.42 -5.76
C LEU A 268 -6.85 1.58 -7.29
N PHE A 269 -6.83 0.48 -8.03
CA PHE A 269 -6.81 0.44 -9.50
C PHE A 269 -8.18 0.18 -10.14
N GLY A 270 -9.19 -0.22 -9.36
CA GLY A 270 -10.55 -0.49 -9.84
C GLY A 270 -10.76 -1.89 -10.47
N ASP A 271 -9.80 -2.80 -10.36
CA ASP A 271 -9.89 -4.13 -10.98
C ASP A 271 -11.00 -4.99 -10.36
N THR A 272 -11.19 -4.94 -9.05
CA THR A 272 -12.24 -5.66 -8.33
C THR A 272 -13.58 -4.97 -8.53
N THR A 273 -13.61 -3.65 -8.44
CA THR A 273 -14.80 -2.84 -8.67
C THR A 273 -15.42 -3.10 -10.04
N ALA A 274 -14.59 -3.29 -11.07
CA ALA A 274 -15.06 -3.60 -12.42
C ALA A 274 -15.65 -5.02 -12.59
N ARG A 275 -15.36 -5.95 -11.66
CA ARG A 275 -15.71 -7.38 -11.78
C ARG A 275 -16.74 -7.87 -10.79
N VAL A 276 -16.80 -7.27 -9.60
CA VAL A 276 -17.67 -7.72 -8.51
C VAL A 276 -18.90 -6.82 -8.44
N SER A 277 -20.06 -7.40 -8.77
CA SER A 277 -21.33 -6.68 -8.76
C SER A 277 -21.66 -6.11 -7.38
N GLY A 278 -22.14 -4.86 -7.37
CA GLY A 278 -22.45 -4.12 -6.15
C GLY A 278 -21.24 -3.41 -5.52
N SER A 279 -20.02 -3.67 -6.01
CA SER A 279 -18.84 -2.94 -5.57
C SER A 279 -18.84 -1.49 -6.09
N ILE A 280 -18.30 -0.58 -5.28
CA ILE A 280 -18.11 0.83 -5.65
C ILE A 280 -16.64 1.22 -5.52
N GLY A 281 -16.23 2.26 -6.21
CA GLY A 281 -14.86 2.74 -6.16
C GLY A 281 -14.46 3.28 -4.78
N ALA A 282 -13.17 3.19 -4.44
CA ALA A 282 -12.66 3.62 -3.15
C ALA A 282 -13.02 5.08 -2.82
N PHE A 283 -12.86 6.00 -3.76
CA PHE A 283 -13.16 7.42 -3.55
C PHE A 283 -14.65 7.69 -3.43
N GLU A 284 -15.48 7.06 -4.27
CA GLU A 284 -16.94 7.14 -4.14
C GLU A 284 -17.41 6.66 -2.77
N PHE A 285 -16.79 5.59 -2.26
CA PHE A 285 -17.11 5.09 -0.92
C PHE A 285 -16.78 6.12 0.16
N LEU A 286 -15.58 6.73 0.14
CA LEU A 286 -15.19 7.77 1.10
C LEU A 286 -16.11 8.99 1.04
N GLU A 287 -16.49 9.44 -0.16
CA GLU A 287 -17.44 10.53 -0.34
C GLU A 287 -18.81 10.20 0.25
N ARG A 288 -19.32 8.98 0.05
CA ARG A 288 -20.60 8.53 0.64
C ARG A 288 -20.53 8.49 2.17
N LEU A 289 -19.43 8.01 2.76
CA LEU A 289 -19.24 8.02 4.21
C LEU A 289 -19.26 9.46 4.77
N GLY A 290 -18.58 10.38 4.10
CA GLY A 290 -18.57 11.81 4.45
C GLY A 290 -19.97 12.45 4.34
N ALA A 291 -20.69 12.18 3.26
CA ALA A 291 -22.07 12.66 3.04
C ALA A 291 -23.04 12.17 4.12
N GLU A 292 -22.83 10.97 4.63
CA GLU A 292 -23.58 10.38 5.74
C GLU A 292 -23.14 10.86 7.13
N GLY A 293 -22.18 11.80 7.19
CA GLY A 293 -21.70 12.39 8.44
C GLY A 293 -20.83 11.49 9.30
N LEU A 294 -20.27 10.41 8.74
CA LEU A 294 -19.29 9.56 9.41
C LEU A 294 -17.98 10.31 9.59
N ARG A 295 -17.38 10.20 10.77
CA ARG A 295 -16.13 10.88 11.11
C ARG A 295 -15.03 9.85 11.34
N PHE A 296 -13.94 10.00 10.61
CA PHE A 296 -12.71 9.23 10.77
C PHE A 296 -11.51 10.20 10.72
N ASP A 297 -10.38 9.76 11.18
CA ASP A 297 -9.20 10.62 11.37
C ASP A 297 -8.10 10.32 10.36
N SER A 298 -8.22 9.21 9.62
CA SER A 298 -7.24 8.78 8.62
C SER A 298 -7.88 7.84 7.60
N ILE A 299 -7.36 7.86 6.39
CA ILE A 299 -7.66 6.87 5.35
C ILE A 299 -6.56 5.81 5.38
N GLY A 300 -6.96 4.55 5.45
CA GLY A 300 -6.08 3.41 5.17
C GLY A 300 -6.18 3.01 3.70
N ALA A 301 -5.07 2.70 3.06
CA ALA A 301 -5.05 2.13 1.72
C ALA A 301 -4.30 0.79 1.71
N ARG A 302 -4.93 -0.24 1.13
CA ARG A 302 -4.28 -1.52 0.88
C ARG A 302 -3.58 -1.47 -0.48
N LEU A 303 -2.25 -1.51 -0.47
CA LEU A 303 -1.40 -1.57 -1.65
C LEU A 303 -0.64 -2.90 -1.68
N ILE A 304 -1.27 -3.93 -2.18
CA ILE A 304 -0.69 -5.26 -2.37
C ILE A 304 -0.49 -5.50 -3.87
N VAL A 305 0.68 -6.00 -4.24
CA VAL A 305 0.98 -6.40 -5.62
C VAL A 305 1.48 -7.84 -5.68
N GLY A 306 1.38 -8.49 -6.84
CA GLY A 306 1.85 -9.84 -7.06
C GLY A 306 0.98 -10.93 -6.39
N GLY A 307 -0.22 -10.59 -5.94
CA GLY A 307 -1.21 -11.54 -5.45
C GLY A 307 -2.11 -12.10 -6.54
N THR A 308 -2.90 -13.10 -6.20
CA THR A 308 -3.82 -13.77 -7.12
C THR A 308 -5.21 -13.13 -7.15
N GLU A 309 -5.55 -12.34 -6.12
CA GLU A 309 -6.83 -11.64 -6.05
C GLU A 309 -6.93 -10.51 -7.10
N PRO A 310 -8.14 -10.22 -7.61
CA PRO A 310 -8.38 -9.01 -8.38
C PRO A 310 -7.92 -7.75 -7.61
N GLY A 311 -7.27 -6.82 -8.31
CA GLY A 311 -6.73 -5.59 -7.69
C GLY A 311 -5.34 -5.73 -7.08
N THR A 312 -4.76 -6.96 -7.07
CA THR A 312 -3.41 -7.19 -6.52
C THR A 312 -2.37 -7.51 -7.62
N ARG A 313 -2.70 -7.39 -8.89
CA ARG A 313 -1.75 -7.60 -9.98
C ARG A 313 -0.63 -6.57 -9.95
N SER A 314 0.55 -6.98 -10.40
CA SER A 314 1.72 -6.11 -10.48
C SER A 314 1.47 -4.87 -11.35
N ARG A 315 2.01 -3.75 -10.92
CA ARG A 315 1.98 -2.45 -11.61
C ARG A 315 3.40 -1.88 -11.68
N ASP A 316 3.65 -1.06 -12.68
CA ASP A 316 4.85 -0.24 -12.75
C ASP A 316 4.85 0.85 -11.69
N LEU A 317 6.04 1.38 -11.34
CA LEU A 317 6.18 2.35 -10.27
C LEU A 317 5.45 3.67 -10.55
N MET A 318 5.37 4.08 -11.82
CA MET A 318 4.64 5.28 -12.19
C MET A 318 3.14 5.13 -11.90
N THR A 319 2.54 4.00 -12.28
CA THR A 319 1.14 3.69 -11.98
C THR A 319 0.89 3.62 -10.47
N LEU A 320 1.82 3.05 -9.69
CA LEU A 320 1.73 3.05 -8.22
C LEU A 320 1.79 4.48 -7.65
N SER A 321 2.73 5.30 -8.13
CA SER A 321 2.84 6.71 -7.73
C SER A 321 1.54 7.48 -8.01
N ASP A 322 0.99 7.34 -9.21
CA ASP A 322 -0.24 8.03 -9.63
C ASP A 322 -1.45 7.61 -8.81
N SER A 323 -1.54 6.31 -8.45
CA SER A 323 -2.62 5.81 -7.61
C SER A 323 -2.62 6.45 -6.22
N LEU A 324 -1.43 6.71 -5.67
CA LEU A 324 -1.29 7.41 -4.40
C LEU A 324 -1.59 8.91 -4.54
N ASP A 325 -1.20 9.54 -5.65
CA ASP A 325 -1.43 10.97 -5.89
C ASP A 325 -2.93 11.34 -5.97
N ARG A 326 -3.81 10.37 -6.19
CA ARG A 326 -5.27 10.56 -6.11
C ARG A 326 -5.76 10.95 -4.70
N PHE A 327 -4.99 10.66 -3.64
CA PHE A 327 -5.29 11.08 -2.26
C PHE A 327 -4.73 12.47 -1.94
N PHE A 328 -4.01 13.10 -2.88
CA PHE A 328 -3.53 14.46 -2.70
C PHE A 328 -4.72 15.44 -2.66
N GLY A 329 -4.77 16.25 -1.62
CA GLY A 329 -5.87 17.20 -1.42
C GLY A 329 -7.01 16.68 -0.54
N ASP A 330 -7.01 15.39 -0.14
CA ASP A 330 -7.88 14.92 0.93
C ASP A 330 -7.45 15.53 2.28
N GLU A 331 -8.44 15.86 3.10
CA GLU A 331 -8.19 16.44 4.43
C GLU A 331 -7.61 15.40 5.42
N HIS A 332 -7.73 14.09 5.11
CA HIS A 332 -7.29 13.02 5.97
C HIS A 332 -5.89 12.53 5.57
N PRO A 333 -4.99 12.32 6.52
CA PRO A 333 -3.71 11.67 6.24
C PRO A 333 -3.93 10.23 5.75
N LEU A 334 -3.10 9.83 4.78
CA LEU A 334 -3.09 8.49 4.20
C LEU A 334 -2.12 7.59 4.97
N LEU A 335 -2.57 6.40 5.33
CA LEU A 335 -1.71 5.30 5.74
C LEU A 335 -1.75 4.21 4.67
N LEU A 336 -0.61 3.73 4.20
CA LEU A 336 -0.57 2.43 3.54
C LEU A 336 -0.71 1.36 4.63
N SER A 337 -1.95 1.11 5.01
CA SER A 337 -2.32 0.26 6.15
C SER A 337 -2.07 -1.23 5.94
N ALA A 338 -1.85 -1.63 4.67
CA ALA A 338 -1.30 -2.92 4.26
C ALA A 338 -0.57 -2.73 2.94
N CYS A 339 0.77 -2.77 2.96
CA CYS A 339 1.63 -2.63 1.79
C CYS A 339 2.50 -3.86 1.65
N GLY A 340 2.57 -4.47 0.46
CA GLY A 340 3.36 -5.68 0.32
C GLY A 340 3.46 -6.24 -1.09
N ALA A 341 4.46 -7.08 -1.26
CA ALA A 341 4.71 -7.92 -2.42
C ALA A 341 5.14 -9.32 -1.95
N PRO A 342 4.94 -10.39 -2.75
CA PRO A 342 5.25 -11.73 -2.30
C PRO A 342 6.76 -12.02 -2.31
N CYS A 343 7.19 -12.97 -1.46
CA CYS A 343 8.55 -13.48 -1.42
C CYS A 343 8.75 -14.76 -2.25
N ARG A 344 7.69 -15.23 -2.93
CA ARG A 344 7.71 -16.43 -3.78
C ARG A 344 6.70 -16.27 -4.92
N ASP A 345 6.86 -17.06 -5.99
CA ASP A 345 5.88 -17.13 -7.06
C ASP A 345 4.57 -17.74 -6.53
N LEU A 346 3.46 -17.03 -6.71
CA LEU A 346 2.12 -17.47 -6.30
C LEU A 346 1.33 -18.13 -7.44
N GLY A 347 1.97 -18.34 -8.59
CA GLY A 347 1.39 -19.03 -9.75
C GLY A 347 0.71 -18.12 -10.77
N GLU A 348 -0.08 -18.74 -11.65
CA GLU A 348 -0.77 -18.04 -12.73
C GLU A 348 -1.75 -16.97 -12.18
N GLY A 349 -1.73 -15.79 -12.78
CA GLY A 349 -2.60 -14.67 -12.42
C GLY A 349 -2.08 -13.74 -11.34
N ALA A 350 -1.04 -14.12 -10.59
CA ALA A 350 -0.43 -13.27 -9.58
C ALA A 350 0.28 -12.04 -10.19
N GLY A 351 0.74 -12.16 -11.44
CA GLY A 351 1.56 -11.14 -12.08
C GLY A 351 3.01 -11.19 -11.60
N ARG A 352 3.91 -10.68 -12.43
CA ARG A 352 5.35 -10.66 -12.15
C ARG A 352 5.88 -9.24 -12.29
N TRP A 353 6.80 -8.89 -11.42
CA TRP A 353 7.50 -7.62 -11.51
C TRP A 353 8.94 -7.88 -11.99
N GLY A 354 9.11 -7.83 -13.31
CA GLY A 354 10.30 -8.29 -14.02
C GLY A 354 10.29 -9.81 -14.20
N GLU A 355 10.74 -10.55 -13.21
CA GLU A 355 10.79 -12.00 -13.15
C GLU A 355 9.86 -12.56 -12.06
N ALA A 356 9.87 -13.88 -11.88
CA ALA A 356 9.15 -14.52 -10.79
C ALA A 356 9.53 -13.94 -9.42
N TRP A 357 8.58 -13.87 -8.52
CA TRP A 357 8.80 -13.37 -7.18
C TRP A 357 9.75 -14.28 -6.39
N THR A 358 10.69 -13.64 -5.71
CA THR A 358 11.68 -14.25 -4.80
C THR A 358 11.86 -13.31 -3.60
N PRO A 359 12.50 -13.75 -2.49
CA PRO A 359 12.81 -12.85 -1.37
C PRO A 359 13.62 -11.62 -1.78
N ASP A 360 14.55 -11.75 -2.72
CA ASP A 360 15.34 -10.62 -3.23
C ASP A 360 14.51 -9.69 -4.12
N ARG A 361 13.58 -10.23 -4.89
CA ARG A 361 12.64 -9.44 -5.70
C ARG A 361 11.68 -8.66 -4.82
N GLN A 362 11.14 -9.29 -3.78
CA GLN A 362 10.35 -8.63 -2.72
C GLN A 362 11.13 -7.45 -2.11
N ALA A 363 12.40 -7.69 -1.74
CA ALA A 363 13.28 -6.66 -1.18
C ALA A 363 13.55 -5.51 -2.15
N SER A 364 13.75 -5.82 -3.43
CA SER A 364 13.97 -4.84 -4.49
C SER A 364 12.72 -3.96 -4.71
N TRP A 365 11.53 -4.58 -4.70
CA TRP A 365 10.27 -3.85 -4.79
C TRP A 365 10.06 -2.94 -3.57
N ALA A 366 10.26 -3.45 -2.36
CA ALA A 366 10.14 -2.68 -1.13
C ALA A 366 11.10 -1.47 -1.12
N ALA A 367 12.34 -1.66 -1.60
CA ALA A 367 13.34 -0.60 -1.67
C ALA A 367 12.97 0.56 -2.62
N LYS A 368 12.04 0.35 -3.55
CA LYS A 368 11.53 1.37 -4.47
C LYS A 368 10.20 1.97 -4.00
N VAL A 369 9.24 1.13 -3.64
CA VAL A 369 7.88 1.57 -3.34
C VAL A 369 7.79 2.28 -1.99
N ILE A 370 8.51 1.81 -0.96
CA ILE A 370 8.47 2.43 0.37
C ILE A 370 8.98 3.89 0.35
N PRO A 371 10.19 4.20 -0.20
CA PRO A 371 10.63 5.58 -0.30
C PRO A 371 9.73 6.44 -1.20
N MET A 372 9.23 5.89 -2.31
CA MET A 372 8.29 6.59 -3.18
C MET A 372 7.01 6.98 -2.43
N ALA A 373 6.41 6.07 -1.69
CA ALA A 373 5.22 6.38 -0.89
C ALA A 373 5.53 7.39 0.22
N LEU A 374 6.63 7.22 0.98
CA LEU A 374 7.04 8.14 2.04
C LEU A 374 7.49 9.51 1.53
N SER A 375 7.80 9.65 0.25
CA SER A 375 8.09 10.96 -0.36
C SER A 375 6.85 11.86 -0.42
N LYS A 376 5.65 11.25 -0.50
CA LYS A 376 4.37 11.96 -0.60
C LYS A 376 4.03 12.60 0.76
N PRO A 377 3.78 13.93 0.84
CA PRO A 377 3.60 14.62 2.12
C PRO A 377 2.35 14.19 2.90
N TYR A 378 1.32 13.71 2.22
CA TYR A 378 0.08 13.22 2.80
C TYR A 378 0.15 11.76 3.29
N VAL A 379 1.20 10.99 2.95
CA VAL A 379 1.43 9.63 3.49
C VAL A 379 2.07 9.72 4.86
N GLU A 380 1.32 9.36 5.91
CA GLU A 380 1.78 9.45 7.30
C GLU A 380 2.59 8.23 7.71
N ALA A 381 2.14 7.02 7.34
CA ALA A 381 2.77 5.77 7.72
C ALA A 381 2.57 4.67 6.67
N ILE A 382 3.41 3.65 6.75
CA ILE A 382 3.32 2.43 5.95
C ILE A 382 3.42 1.23 6.88
N CYS A 383 2.45 0.30 6.78
CA CYS A 383 2.49 -1.00 7.45
C CYS A 383 2.75 -2.10 6.41
N TRP A 384 3.81 -2.88 6.60
CA TRP A 384 4.01 -4.07 5.78
C TRP A 384 2.90 -5.09 6.05
N SER A 385 2.39 -5.72 4.99
CA SER A 385 1.15 -6.49 5.02
C SER A 385 1.19 -7.78 5.85
N ALA A 386 2.38 -8.37 6.06
CA ALA A 386 2.57 -9.54 6.89
C ALA A 386 3.97 -9.54 7.50
N HIS A 387 4.08 -9.66 8.82
CA HIS A 387 5.39 -9.81 9.47
C HIS A 387 5.97 -11.20 9.19
N THR A 388 5.19 -12.23 9.46
CA THR A 388 5.49 -13.63 9.14
C THR A 388 4.48 -14.20 8.17
N ASP A 389 4.85 -15.22 7.41
CA ASP A 389 3.88 -16.04 6.69
C ASP A 389 3.13 -16.92 7.67
N ASN A 390 1.83 -17.07 7.46
CA ASN A 390 1.01 -17.98 8.25
C ASN A 390 1.02 -19.35 7.60
N ALA A 391 1.20 -20.40 8.40
CA ALA A 391 1.06 -21.78 7.96
C ALA A 391 -0.35 -22.08 7.42
N THR A 392 -1.37 -21.38 7.92
CA THR A 392 -2.73 -21.42 7.41
C THR A 392 -3.14 -20.01 7.01
N PRO A 393 -3.19 -19.69 5.70
CA PRO A 393 -3.67 -18.40 5.22
C PRO A 393 -5.12 -18.17 5.69
N ASP A 394 -5.41 -16.95 6.09
CA ASP A 394 -6.80 -16.56 6.32
C ASP A 394 -7.61 -16.69 5.03
N PRO A 395 -8.91 -16.98 5.10
CA PRO A 395 -9.77 -16.87 3.93
C PRO A 395 -9.67 -15.48 3.33
N GLY A 396 -9.15 -15.37 2.10
CA GLY A 396 -8.82 -14.09 1.46
C GLY A 396 -7.48 -13.47 1.87
N GLY A 397 -6.68 -14.13 2.74
CA GLY A 397 -5.30 -13.78 3.05
C GLY A 397 -4.34 -14.57 2.17
N GLU A 398 -3.41 -13.89 1.52
CA GLU A 398 -2.37 -14.55 0.71
C GLU A 398 -1.17 -14.89 1.60
N SER A 399 -0.73 -16.15 1.60
CA SER A 399 0.56 -16.53 2.17
C SER A 399 1.70 -16.12 1.23
N GLY A 400 2.89 -15.93 1.77
CA GLY A 400 4.06 -15.59 0.97
C GLY A 400 4.40 -14.10 0.93
N PHE A 401 3.81 -13.28 1.82
CA PHE A 401 4.11 -11.86 1.95
C PHE A 401 4.97 -11.51 3.16
N GLY A 402 5.27 -12.49 4.01
CA GLY A 402 6.08 -12.32 5.21
C GLY A 402 7.48 -11.80 4.91
N ILE A 403 8.02 -11.02 5.84
CA ILE A 403 9.40 -10.50 5.81
C ILE A 403 10.30 -11.17 6.86
N VAL A 404 9.71 -12.04 7.65
CA VAL A 404 10.37 -12.90 8.62
C VAL A 404 9.84 -14.32 8.41
N GLU A 405 10.74 -15.31 8.49
CA GLU A 405 10.39 -16.74 8.45
C GLU A 405 9.60 -17.14 9.70
N GLU A 406 8.99 -18.33 9.68
CA GLU A 406 8.26 -18.85 10.84
C GLU A 406 9.15 -19.06 12.07
N ASP A 407 10.44 -19.31 11.87
CA ASP A 407 11.44 -19.47 12.95
C ASP A 407 11.99 -18.14 13.50
N GLY A 408 11.52 -17.00 13.00
CA GLY A 408 11.99 -15.68 13.37
C GLY A 408 13.16 -15.15 12.54
N THR A 409 13.64 -15.88 11.53
CA THR A 409 14.76 -15.44 10.67
C THR A 409 14.31 -14.34 9.70
N PRO A 410 14.98 -13.15 9.68
CA PRO A 410 14.63 -12.06 8.79
C PRO A 410 14.96 -12.37 7.32
N ARG A 411 14.02 -12.07 6.41
CA ARG A 411 14.22 -12.09 4.96
C ARG A 411 14.87 -10.78 4.44
N PRO A 412 15.40 -10.75 3.21
CA PRO A 412 16.05 -9.55 2.64
C PRO A 412 15.20 -8.28 2.69
N ALA A 413 13.87 -8.36 2.50
CA ALA A 413 12.97 -7.22 2.57
C ALA A 413 12.94 -6.57 3.97
N PHE A 414 13.03 -7.36 5.05
CA PHE A 414 13.16 -6.85 6.40
C PHE A 414 14.34 -5.87 6.53
N ALA A 415 15.51 -6.26 6.03
CA ALA A 415 16.71 -5.42 6.09
C ALA A 415 16.53 -4.10 5.32
N ARG A 416 15.80 -4.12 4.19
CA ARG A 416 15.47 -2.90 3.41
C ARG A 416 14.57 -1.96 4.19
N LEU A 417 13.53 -2.47 4.82
CA LEU A 417 12.61 -1.67 5.65
C LEU A 417 13.35 -1.05 6.84
N VAL A 418 14.13 -1.82 7.56
CA VAL A 418 14.95 -1.34 8.70
C VAL A 418 15.96 -0.28 8.26
N SER A 419 16.62 -0.48 7.13
CA SER A 419 17.56 0.50 6.56
C SER A 419 16.85 1.81 6.24
N MET A 420 15.68 1.76 5.59
CA MET A 420 14.89 2.95 5.28
C MET A 420 14.46 3.68 6.57
N ARG A 421 13.97 2.95 7.56
CA ARG A 421 13.62 3.54 8.86
C ARG A 421 14.82 4.26 9.49
N ARG A 422 16.00 3.63 9.52
CA ARG A 422 17.24 4.23 10.04
C ARG A 422 17.64 5.48 9.25
N ARG A 423 17.54 5.45 7.92
CA ARG A 423 17.81 6.60 7.05
C ARG A 423 16.93 7.79 7.42
N LEU A 424 15.64 7.57 7.63
CA LEU A 424 14.67 8.63 7.93
C LEU A 424 14.70 9.12 9.39
N ARG A 425 15.45 8.46 10.29
CA ARG A 425 15.70 8.92 11.67
C ARG A 425 16.79 10.00 11.76
N ARG A 426 17.41 10.34 10.64
CA ARG A 426 18.38 11.44 10.52
C ARG A 426 17.92 12.36 9.40
N PRO A 427 18.21 13.68 9.50
CA PRO A 427 17.98 14.58 8.36
C PRO A 427 18.76 14.10 7.14
N LEU A 428 18.11 14.07 5.98
CA LEU A 428 18.72 13.62 4.72
C LEU A 428 19.68 14.65 4.12
N GLY A 429 19.61 15.92 4.57
CA GLY A 429 20.33 17.03 3.93
C GLY A 429 19.64 17.53 2.66
N PRO A 430 20.25 18.51 1.98
CA PRO A 430 19.74 18.99 0.70
C PRO A 430 19.86 17.91 -0.37
N TRP A 431 18.91 17.89 -1.30
CA TRP A 431 19.01 17.04 -2.48
C TRP A 431 20.14 17.52 -3.40
N VAL A 432 20.91 16.58 -3.94
CA VAL A 432 22.00 16.84 -4.90
C VAL A 432 21.74 16.03 -6.15
N PRO A 433 21.75 16.63 -7.34
CA PRO A 433 21.58 15.89 -8.58
C PRO A 433 22.62 14.77 -8.74
N PRO A 434 22.28 13.65 -9.39
CA PRO A 434 23.24 12.60 -9.72
C PRO A 434 24.45 13.16 -10.48
N GLY A 435 25.68 12.82 -10.04
CA GLY A 435 26.92 13.30 -10.66
C GLY A 435 27.40 14.69 -10.23
N ALA A 436 26.62 15.43 -9.45
CA ALA A 436 27.09 16.67 -8.83
C ALA A 436 27.85 16.38 -7.52
N HIS A 437 28.97 17.06 -7.31
CA HIS A 437 29.64 16.99 -6.01
C HIS A 437 28.82 17.74 -4.96
N PRO A 438 28.63 17.19 -3.75
CA PRO A 438 28.00 17.93 -2.67
C PRO A 438 28.82 19.23 -2.43
N PRO A 439 28.17 20.38 -2.15
CA PRO A 439 28.87 21.58 -1.80
C PRO A 439 29.81 21.28 -0.63
N ALA A 440 31.07 21.68 -0.75
CA ALA A 440 32.04 21.55 0.31
C ALA A 440 31.43 22.11 1.60
N GLN A 441 31.42 21.33 2.66
CA GLN A 441 30.98 21.81 3.96
C GLN A 441 31.80 23.07 4.24
N ALA A 442 31.13 24.21 4.43
CA ALA A 442 31.76 25.46 4.84
C ALA A 442 32.55 25.15 6.11
N GLY A 443 33.84 25.02 5.95
CA GLY A 443 34.77 24.72 7.02
C GLY A 443 34.59 25.79 8.11
N ASP A 444 34.57 25.34 9.33
CA ASP A 444 34.64 26.11 10.55
C ASP A 444 35.78 27.14 10.43
N ALA A 445 35.46 28.35 9.99
CA ALA A 445 36.39 29.48 10.00
C ALA A 445 36.35 30.14 11.41
N SER A 446 36.58 29.29 12.45
CA SER A 446 36.95 29.76 13.77
C SER A 446 38.41 29.42 14.04
N GLY A 447 39.28 30.09 13.33
CA GLY A 447 40.73 29.96 13.41
C GLY A 447 41.40 31.28 13.67
N ARG A 448 41.63 31.57 14.94
CA ARG A 448 42.74 32.36 15.48
C ARG A 448 42.99 33.76 14.91
N SER A 449 42.68 34.76 15.68
CA SER A 449 43.49 35.96 15.75
C SER A 449 44.08 36.01 17.15
N ASP A 450 45.30 35.46 17.30
CA ASP A 450 46.27 35.92 18.28
C ASP A 450 47.08 36.99 17.58
N GLU A 451 46.96 38.20 18.08
CA GLU A 451 48.00 39.18 18.47
C GLU A 451 47.34 40.49 18.81
#